data_7d6ee14c863d2765b589f76f891d1057
#
_entry.id   7d6ee14c863d2765b589f76f891d1057
#
_cell.length_a   1.000
_cell.length_b   1.000
_cell.length_c   1.000
_cell.angle_alpha   90.00
_cell.angle_beta   90.00
_cell.angle_gamma   90.00
#
_symmetry.space_group_name_H-M   'P 1'
#
loop_
_entity.id
_entity.type
_entity.pdbx_description
1 polymer ?
#
loop_
_entity_poly.entity_id
_entity_poly.type
_entity_poly.pdbx_seq_one_letter_code
_entity_poly.pdbx_strand_id
1 'polypeptide(L)'
;MKTVWVRHGQSEYNAENRSTGWHDPDLTELGIRQAMATAKELKKYQFIAEIHCSDLRRSFYTAKIILDNSPWFKDIKIDALIRERDYGDWSGRNKDKLLEELGMETFMNVRRGWSKQPVNGESLKECAGRVKTFINELEESE
;
A
#
# COMPACT_ATOMS: atom_id res chain seq x y z
N MET A 1 -0.68 -18.22 -12.48
CA MET A 1 -0.89 -17.62 -11.12
C MET A 1 -2.27 -16.97 -10.98
N LYS A 2 -2.94 -17.07 -9.82
CA LYS A 2 -4.18 -16.33 -9.48
C LYS A 2 -3.86 -15.38 -8.32
N THR A 3 -4.13 -14.10 -8.49
CA THR A 3 -3.76 -13.05 -7.53
C THR A 3 -4.99 -12.26 -7.08
N VAL A 4 -5.05 -11.94 -5.79
CA VAL A 4 -6.04 -11.02 -5.21
C VAL A 4 -5.30 -9.84 -4.60
N TRP A 5 -5.61 -8.65 -5.07
CA TRP A 5 -5.04 -7.41 -4.56
C TRP A 5 -5.91 -6.88 -3.43
N VAL A 6 -5.30 -6.64 -2.29
CA VAL A 6 -5.96 -6.14 -1.08
C VAL A 6 -5.34 -4.82 -0.69
N ARG A 7 -6.18 -3.80 -0.46
CA ARG A 7 -5.74 -2.55 0.13
C ARG A 7 -5.59 -2.70 1.64
N HIS A 8 -4.54 -2.13 2.24
CA HIS A 8 -4.40 -2.05 3.68
C HIS A 8 -5.55 -1.28 4.34
N GLY A 9 -5.84 -1.55 5.61
CA GLY A 9 -6.79 -0.80 6.42
C GLY A 9 -6.39 0.67 6.58
N GLN A 10 -7.33 1.50 7.04
CA GLN A 10 -7.07 2.91 7.28
C GLN A 10 -5.90 3.10 8.24
N SER A 11 -4.93 3.92 7.84
CA SER A 11 -3.84 4.38 8.71
C SER A 11 -4.18 5.72 9.36
N GLU A 12 -3.42 6.10 10.39
CA GLU A 12 -3.54 7.41 11.05
C GLU A 12 -3.43 8.57 10.03
N TYR A 13 -2.47 8.49 9.10
CA TYR A 13 -2.32 9.51 8.05
C TYR A 13 -3.48 9.54 7.06
N ASN A 14 -4.12 8.40 6.78
CA ASN A 14 -5.35 8.38 5.98
C ASN A 14 -6.47 9.12 6.72
N ALA A 15 -6.63 8.89 8.02
CA ALA A 15 -7.65 9.55 8.83
C ALA A 15 -7.43 11.08 8.91
N GLU A 16 -6.17 11.51 8.92
CA GLU A 16 -5.76 12.92 8.98
C GLU A 16 -5.66 13.61 7.59
N ASN A 17 -6.05 12.94 6.52
CA ASN A 17 -5.89 13.44 5.13
C ASN A 17 -4.46 13.87 4.79
N ARG A 18 -3.48 13.08 5.24
CA ARG A 18 -2.06 13.30 4.98
C ARG A 18 -1.54 12.35 3.89
N SER A 19 -0.57 12.81 3.10
CA SER A 19 0.19 11.94 2.20
C SER A 19 1.07 11.01 3.03
N THR A 20 1.08 9.73 2.73
CA THR A 20 1.81 8.75 3.54
C THR A 20 3.16 8.39 2.92
N GLY A 21 3.18 7.90 1.69
CA GLY A 21 4.40 7.42 1.05
C GLY A 21 5.11 6.36 1.90
N TRP A 22 6.38 6.56 2.17
CA TRP A 22 7.20 5.66 2.98
C TRP A 22 7.24 6.02 4.48
N HIS A 23 6.55 7.08 4.92
CA HIS A 23 6.26 7.25 6.34
C HIS A 23 5.45 6.06 6.85
N ASP A 24 5.60 5.74 8.11
CA ASP A 24 5.15 4.46 8.67
C ASP A 24 4.14 4.59 9.83
N PRO A 25 3.00 5.30 9.63
CA PRO A 25 1.95 5.39 10.63
C PRO A 25 1.25 4.04 10.85
N ASP A 26 0.69 3.88 12.04
CA ASP A 26 -0.08 2.70 12.41
C ASP A 26 -1.47 2.66 11.74
N LEU A 27 -2.12 1.49 11.81
CA LEU A 27 -3.55 1.36 11.52
C LEU A 27 -4.36 2.04 12.63
N THR A 28 -5.46 2.68 12.25
CA THR A 28 -6.48 3.11 13.20
C THR A 28 -7.34 1.90 13.64
N GLU A 29 -8.15 2.08 14.69
CA GLU A 29 -9.15 1.06 15.08
C GLU A 29 -10.10 0.71 13.92
N LEU A 30 -10.48 1.70 13.10
CA LEU A 30 -11.25 1.46 11.89
C LEU A 30 -10.46 0.61 10.90
N GLY A 31 -9.17 0.89 10.71
CA GLY A 31 -8.28 0.11 9.83
C GLY A 31 -8.18 -1.35 10.26
N ILE A 32 -8.10 -1.61 11.56
CA ILE A 32 -8.11 -2.96 12.12
C ILE A 32 -9.44 -3.68 11.81
N ARG A 33 -10.57 -3.02 12.03
CA ARG A 33 -11.90 -3.57 11.69
C ARG A 33 -12.03 -3.85 10.18
N GLN A 34 -11.50 -2.97 9.33
CA GLN A 34 -11.48 -3.17 7.88
C GLN A 34 -10.65 -4.40 7.49
N ALA A 35 -9.48 -4.61 8.10
CA ALA A 35 -8.65 -5.80 7.86
C ALA A 35 -9.37 -7.09 8.30
N MET A 36 -10.08 -7.07 9.42
CA MET A 36 -10.90 -8.20 9.87
C MET A 36 -12.06 -8.51 8.92
N ALA A 37 -12.73 -7.47 8.40
CA ALA A 37 -13.78 -7.64 7.39
C ALA A 37 -13.23 -8.22 6.09
N THR A 38 -12.05 -7.75 5.65
CA THR A 38 -11.35 -8.29 4.48
C THR A 38 -11.01 -9.77 4.66
N ALA A 39 -10.56 -10.19 5.84
CA ALA A 39 -10.31 -11.61 6.12
C ALA A 39 -11.57 -12.47 5.91
N LYS A 40 -12.75 -11.99 6.30
CA LYS A 40 -14.03 -12.67 6.06
C LYS A 40 -14.34 -12.79 4.56
N GLU A 41 -14.13 -11.70 3.81
CA GLU A 41 -14.36 -11.70 2.36
C GLU A 41 -13.42 -12.63 1.60
N LEU A 42 -12.20 -12.83 2.08
CA LEU A 42 -11.20 -13.70 1.46
C LEU A 42 -11.52 -15.19 1.60
N LYS A 43 -12.48 -15.59 2.44
CA LYS A 43 -12.92 -17.01 2.56
C LYS A 43 -13.30 -17.66 1.23
N LYS A 44 -13.80 -16.90 0.28
CA LYS A 44 -14.13 -17.39 -1.08
C LYS A 44 -12.91 -17.71 -1.94
N TYR A 45 -11.71 -17.32 -1.51
CA TYR A 45 -10.45 -17.50 -2.22
C TYR A 45 -9.51 -18.48 -1.49
N GLN A 46 -10.03 -19.55 -0.90
CA GLN A 46 -9.25 -20.54 -0.13
C GLN A 46 -8.18 -21.29 -0.94
N PHE A 47 -8.15 -21.12 -2.27
CA PHE A 47 -7.09 -21.62 -3.13
C PHE A 47 -5.81 -20.78 -3.08
N ILE A 48 -5.82 -19.61 -2.45
CA ILE A 48 -4.65 -18.75 -2.27
C ILE A 48 -3.88 -19.28 -1.06
N ALA A 49 -2.59 -19.55 -1.24
CA ALA A 49 -1.75 -20.15 -0.21
C ALA A 49 -0.86 -19.13 0.53
N GLU A 50 -0.47 -18.05 -0.13
CA GLU A 50 0.51 -17.10 0.37
C GLU A 50 -0.05 -15.68 0.44
N ILE A 51 0.44 -14.91 1.43
CA ILE A 51 0.19 -13.47 1.55
C ILE A 51 1.53 -12.76 1.33
N HIS A 52 1.56 -11.81 0.42
CA HIS A 52 2.67 -10.90 0.24
C HIS A 52 2.29 -9.50 0.70
N CYS A 53 3.16 -8.83 1.43
CA CYS A 53 2.96 -7.47 1.88
C CYS A 53 4.27 -6.68 1.88
N SER A 54 4.19 -5.35 1.88
CA SER A 54 5.37 -4.54 2.14
C SER A 54 5.74 -4.56 3.63
N ASP A 55 6.93 -4.10 3.93
CA ASP A 55 7.44 -3.94 5.29
C ASP A 55 6.86 -2.73 6.05
N LEU A 56 6.02 -1.91 5.39
CA LEU A 56 5.33 -0.81 6.05
C LEU A 56 4.25 -1.33 7.02
N ARG A 57 4.21 -0.78 8.23
CA ARG A 57 3.37 -1.27 9.35
C ARG A 57 1.91 -1.46 8.95
N ARG A 58 1.31 -0.48 8.27
CA ARG A 58 -0.09 -0.58 7.80
C ARG A 58 -0.34 -1.77 6.87
N SER A 59 0.64 -2.10 6.01
CA SER A 59 0.56 -3.25 5.11
C SER A 59 0.77 -4.56 5.88
N PHE A 60 1.82 -4.63 6.68
CA PHE A 60 2.16 -5.81 7.48
C PHE A 60 1.06 -6.17 8.48
N TYR A 61 0.55 -5.20 9.25
CA TYR A 61 -0.50 -5.47 10.24
C TYR A 61 -1.84 -5.85 9.59
N THR A 62 -2.17 -5.27 8.43
CA THR A 62 -3.33 -5.73 7.64
C THR A 62 -3.16 -7.20 7.24
N ALA A 63 -1.99 -7.57 6.70
CA ALA A 63 -1.67 -8.94 6.32
C ALA A 63 -1.70 -9.89 7.54
N LYS A 64 -1.16 -9.47 8.68
CA LYS A 64 -1.15 -10.24 9.93
C LYS A 64 -2.56 -10.52 10.45
N ILE A 65 -3.43 -9.52 10.46
CA ILE A 65 -4.84 -9.68 10.85
C ILE A 65 -5.55 -10.66 9.91
N ILE A 66 -5.28 -10.57 8.60
CA ILE A 66 -5.85 -11.50 7.62
C ILE A 66 -5.35 -12.92 7.89
N LEU A 67 -4.06 -13.12 8.10
CA LEU A 67 -3.47 -14.43 8.40
C LEU A 67 -4.10 -15.03 9.66
N ASP A 68 -4.17 -14.28 10.75
CA ASP A 68 -4.68 -14.75 12.05
C ASP A 68 -6.18 -15.14 12.01
N ASN A 69 -6.92 -14.61 11.04
CA ASN A 69 -8.36 -14.88 10.85
C ASN A 69 -8.67 -15.79 9.64
N SER A 70 -7.65 -16.40 9.04
CA SER A 70 -7.78 -17.16 7.79
C SER A 70 -6.88 -18.41 7.82
N PRO A 71 -7.36 -19.53 8.39
CA PRO A 71 -6.53 -20.71 8.67
C PRO A 71 -5.99 -21.44 7.43
N TRP A 72 -6.43 -21.08 6.24
CA TRP A 72 -5.92 -21.64 4.96
C TRP A 72 -4.65 -20.95 4.46
N PHE A 73 -4.32 -19.74 4.93
CA PHE A 73 -3.03 -19.11 4.65
C PHE A 73 -1.95 -19.70 5.56
N LYS A 74 -0.75 -19.85 5.01
CA LYS A 74 0.36 -20.48 5.72
C LYS A 74 1.37 -19.47 6.25
N ASP A 75 1.63 -18.41 5.49
CA ASP A 75 2.75 -17.52 5.75
C ASP A 75 2.53 -16.12 5.16
N ILE A 76 3.32 -15.16 5.67
CA ILE A 76 3.45 -13.81 5.12
C ILE A 76 4.86 -13.64 4.60
N LYS A 77 4.98 -13.28 3.33
CA LYS A 77 6.24 -12.86 2.70
C LYS A 77 6.30 -11.34 2.63
N ILE A 78 7.38 -10.79 3.13
CA ILE A 78 7.59 -9.32 3.17
C ILE A 78 8.52 -8.94 2.03
N ASP A 79 8.09 -7.95 1.21
CA ASP A 79 8.89 -7.45 0.11
C ASP A 79 8.74 -5.92 -0.03
N ALA A 80 9.87 -5.20 0.02
CA ALA A 80 9.91 -3.76 -0.13
C ALA A 80 9.56 -3.28 -1.55
N LEU A 81 9.65 -4.14 -2.55
CA LEU A 81 9.28 -3.82 -3.94
C LEU A 81 7.81 -3.44 -4.09
N ILE A 82 6.95 -3.92 -3.18
CA ILE A 82 5.51 -3.60 -3.17
C ILE A 82 5.12 -2.52 -2.15
N ARG A 83 6.07 -1.71 -1.69
CA ARG A 83 5.75 -0.50 -0.93
C ARG A 83 4.87 0.44 -1.75
N GLU A 84 4.07 1.26 -1.05
CA GLU A 84 3.43 2.45 -1.59
C GLU A 84 4.44 3.30 -2.37
N ARG A 85 3.97 4.12 -3.30
CA ARG A 85 4.76 5.17 -3.94
C ARG A 85 5.43 6.05 -2.89
N ASP A 86 6.72 6.32 -3.05
CA ASP A 86 7.42 7.28 -2.21
C ASP A 86 6.95 8.71 -2.57
N TYR A 87 6.36 9.38 -1.61
CA TYR A 87 5.93 10.76 -1.77
C TYR A 87 7.00 11.79 -1.37
N GLY A 88 8.22 11.36 -1.00
CA GLY A 88 9.34 12.24 -0.68
C GLY A 88 8.92 13.35 0.30
N ASP A 89 9.19 14.60 -0.04
CA ASP A 89 8.89 15.77 0.79
C ASP A 89 7.38 16.02 1.00
N TRP A 90 6.52 15.33 0.27
CA TRP A 90 5.07 15.37 0.51
C TRP A 90 4.63 14.43 1.63
N SER A 91 5.47 13.47 2.01
CA SER A 91 5.14 12.51 3.06
C SER A 91 4.88 13.21 4.38
N GLY A 92 3.76 12.87 5.02
CA GLY A 92 3.32 13.47 6.28
C GLY A 92 2.59 14.80 6.13
N ARG A 93 2.56 15.42 4.95
CA ARG A 93 1.88 16.70 4.72
C ARG A 93 0.40 16.51 4.45
N ASN A 94 -0.42 17.43 4.96
CA ASN A 94 -1.85 17.47 4.68
C ASN A 94 -2.08 17.78 3.19
N LYS A 95 -2.98 17.01 2.54
CA LYS A 95 -3.21 17.09 1.10
C LYS A 95 -3.87 18.39 0.67
N ASP A 96 -4.77 18.94 1.48
CA ASP A 96 -5.46 20.20 1.17
C ASP A 96 -4.47 21.37 1.24
N LYS A 97 -3.57 21.37 2.23
CA LYS A 97 -2.50 22.37 2.32
C LYS A 97 -1.51 22.28 1.17
N LEU A 98 -1.17 21.07 0.74
CA LEU A 98 -0.34 20.87 -0.47
C LEU A 98 -1.03 21.42 -1.72
N LEU A 99 -2.32 21.17 -1.84
CA LEU A 99 -3.13 21.67 -2.96
C LEU A 99 -3.19 23.22 -2.97
N GLU A 100 -3.42 23.84 -1.81
CA GLU A 100 -3.43 25.30 -1.67
C GLU A 100 -2.08 25.93 -2.04
N GLU A 101 -0.98 25.31 -1.60
CA GLU A 101 0.39 25.81 -1.83
C GLU A 101 0.82 25.67 -3.30
N LEU A 102 0.54 24.53 -3.91
CA LEU A 102 1.05 24.18 -5.25
C LEU A 102 0.08 24.57 -6.38
N GLY A 103 -1.18 24.76 -6.07
CA GLY A 103 -2.26 24.89 -7.06
C GLY A 103 -2.70 23.54 -7.65
N MET A 104 -3.92 23.49 -8.17
CA MET A 104 -4.56 22.27 -8.68
C MET A 104 -3.74 21.61 -9.78
N GLU A 105 -3.27 22.37 -10.75
CA GLU A 105 -2.53 21.84 -11.91
C GLU A 105 -1.25 21.14 -11.47
N THR A 106 -0.39 21.81 -10.71
CA THR A 106 0.89 21.24 -10.24
C THR A 106 0.65 20.05 -9.34
N PHE A 107 -0.28 20.19 -8.38
CA PHE A 107 -0.63 19.09 -7.45
C PHE A 107 -1.10 17.84 -8.21
N MET A 108 -2.01 17.99 -9.17
CA MET A 108 -2.54 16.86 -9.93
C MET A 108 -1.51 16.28 -10.90
N ASN A 109 -0.68 17.11 -11.54
CA ASN A 109 0.40 16.64 -12.40
C ASN A 109 1.42 15.77 -11.66
N VAL A 110 1.76 16.13 -10.44
CA VAL A 110 2.66 15.31 -9.60
C VAL A 110 1.92 14.09 -9.05
N ARG A 111 0.69 14.24 -8.57
CA ARG A 111 -0.06 13.15 -7.93
C ARG A 111 -0.50 12.07 -8.92
N ARG A 112 -0.92 12.44 -10.12
CA ARG A 112 -1.52 11.54 -11.12
C ARG A 112 -0.67 11.36 -12.37
N GLY A 113 0.31 12.23 -12.59
CA GLY A 113 1.19 12.18 -13.75
C GLY A 113 2.13 10.97 -13.71
N TRP A 114 2.33 10.34 -14.85
CA TRP A 114 3.13 9.13 -14.96
C TRP A 114 4.61 9.34 -14.61
N SER A 115 5.23 10.41 -15.16
CA SER A 115 6.66 10.68 -15.04
C SER A 115 7.03 11.80 -14.07
N LYS A 116 6.04 12.46 -13.46
CA LYS A 116 6.28 13.51 -12.48
C LYS A 116 6.39 12.92 -11.08
N GLN A 117 7.25 13.51 -10.26
CA GLN A 117 7.51 13.05 -8.91
C GLN A 117 7.53 14.20 -7.91
N PRO A 118 7.15 13.96 -6.65
CA PRO A 118 7.44 14.88 -5.57
C PRO A 118 8.95 15.02 -5.38
N VAL A 119 9.40 16.15 -4.85
CA VAL A 119 10.81 16.32 -4.51
C VAL A 119 11.25 15.21 -3.54
N ASN A 120 12.39 14.59 -3.81
CA ASN A 120 12.94 13.44 -3.07
C ASN A 120 12.01 12.21 -3.02
N GLY A 121 11.02 12.13 -3.90
CA GLY A 121 10.11 11.00 -4.02
C GLY A 121 10.26 10.27 -5.36
N GLU A 122 9.30 9.44 -5.64
CA GLU A 122 9.28 8.58 -6.84
C GLU A 122 8.08 8.95 -7.75
N SER A 123 8.25 8.80 -9.06
CA SER A 123 7.17 8.88 -10.04
C SER A 123 6.30 7.63 -10.00
N LEU A 124 5.11 7.68 -10.59
CA LEU A 124 4.28 6.48 -10.79
C LEU A 124 4.99 5.46 -11.68
N LYS A 125 5.79 5.93 -12.66
CA LYS A 125 6.59 5.07 -13.54
C LYS A 125 7.61 4.25 -12.75
N GLU A 126 8.34 4.87 -11.82
CA GLU A 126 9.33 4.19 -10.97
C GLU A 126 8.64 3.21 -10.02
N CYS A 127 7.56 3.62 -9.37
CA CYS A 127 6.75 2.75 -8.53
C CYS A 127 6.25 1.51 -9.31
N ALA A 128 5.68 1.72 -10.49
CA ALA A 128 5.23 0.63 -11.35
C ALA A 128 6.38 -0.29 -11.79
N GLY A 129 7.57 0.26 -12.02
CA GLY A 129 8.77 -0.50 -12.33
C GLY A 129 9.13 -1.49 -11.22
N ARG A 130 9.12 -1.03 -9.95
CA ARG A 130 9.38 -1.89 -8.78
C ARG A 130 8.36 -3.03 -8.68
N VAL A 131 7.09 -2.67 -8.78
CA VAL A 131 6.00 -3.65 -8.68
C VAL A 131 6.07 -4.68 -9.81
N LYS A 132 6.45 -4.26 -11.03
CA LYS A 132 6.66 -5.18 -12.15
C LYS A 132 7.80 -6.17 -11.86
N THR A 133 8.90 -5.71 -11.26
CA THR A 133 9.99 -6.60 -10.84
C THR A 133 9.47 -7.67 -9.88
N PHE A 134 8.75 -7.26 -8.85
CA PHE A 134 8.12 -8.19 -7.89
C PHE A 134 7.21 -9.22 -8.58
N ILE A 135 6.37 -8.79 -9.53
CA ILE A 135 5.45 -9.70 -10.24
C ILE A 135 6.26 -10.72 -11.07
N ASN A 136 7.30 -10.29 -11.76
CA ASN A 136 8.16 -11.19 -12.54
C ASN A 136 8.85 -12.24 -11.65
N GLU A 137 9.36 -11.84 -10.49
CA GLU A 137 9.99 -12.74 -9.51
C GLU A 137 8.99 -13.77 -8.97
N LEU A 138 7.73 -13.39 -8.77
CA LEU A 138 6.68 -14.32 -8.39
C LEU A 138 6.38 -15.35 -9.48
N GLU A 139 6.31 -14.91 -10.74
CA GLU A 139 6.05 -15.81 -11.88
C GLU A 139 7.20 -16.79 -12.13
N GLU A 140 8.44 -16.38 -11.88
CA GLU A 140 9.63 -17.24 -12.01
C GLU A 140 9.75 -18.26 -10.87
N SER A 141 9.08 -18.04 -9.75
CA SER A 141 9.11 -18.93 -8.58
C SER A 141 8.06 -20.04 -8.57
N GLU A 142 7.15 -20.03 -9.56
CA GLU A 142 6.16 -21.09 -9.80
C GLU A 142 6.74 -22.23 -10.68
#